data_c38cbf1cf98bb14ecb972f74aa3e9a84
#
_entry.id   c38cbf1cf98bb14ecb972f74aa3e9a84
#
_cell.length_a   1.000
_cell.length_b   1.000
_cell.length_c   1.000
_cell.angle_alpha   90.00
_cell.angle_beta   90.00
_cell.angle_gamma   90.00
#
_symmetry.space_group_name_H-M   'P 1'
#
loop_
_entity.id
_entity.type
_entity.pdbx_description
1 polymer ?
#
loop_
_entity_poly.entity_id
_entity_poly.type
_entity_poly.pdbx_seq_one_letter_code
_entity_poly.pdbx_strand_id
1 'polypeptide(L)'
;FKSGAKEVLAQAGAVPTFMAKYSDQMDGCSGHIHQSLWRDGESVFWDASAEHGMSDTMRSYVAGALVALPELFALFAPNVNSYKRYVSGSWAPTAATWAIENRTSSLRVIAPGPNGIRLEHRVPGADVNSYLGFAACLAGGLAGIERRLQPPPPTSGNVYAAEGLAPLPRTLDQAIELLDRSELARDYLGDAFVDHFVAMRRWEIEKHRRAVTEWERRRYFEQV
;
A
#
# COMPACT_ATOMS: atom_id res chain seq x y z
N PHE A 1 7.68 -16.36 5.83
CA PHE A 1 8.74 -15.46 6.30
C PHE A 1 8.49 -14.98 7.74
N LYS A 2 7.35 -14.29 8.03
CA LYS A 2 7.10 -13.68 9.37
C LYS A 2 7.16 -14.70 10.51
N SER A 3 6.53 -15.87 10.34
CA SER A 3 6.58 -16.95 11.34
C SER A 3 7.99 -17.48 11.54
N GLY A 4 8.68 -17.83 10.44
CA GLY A 4 10.06 -18.33 10.52
C GLY A 4 11.03 -17.30 11.12
N ALA A 5 10.88 -16.00 10.81
CA ALA A 5 11.66 -14.96 11.45
C ALA A 5 11.45 -14.90 12.98
N LYS A 6 10.20 -15.08 13.44
CA LYS A 6 9.89 -15.15 14.87
C LYS A 6 10.53 -16.36 15.55
N GLU A 7 10.46 -17.52 14.94
CA GLU A 7 11.05 -18.76 15.46
C GLU A 7 12.57 -18.68 15.54
N VAL A 8 13.23 -18.22 14.47
CA VAL A 8 14.69 -18.09 14.43
C VAL A 8 15.20 -17.08 15.45
N LEU A 9 14.57 -15.90 15.54
CA LEU A 9 15.02 -14.86 16.47
C LEU A 9 14.69 -15.19 17.92
N ALA A 10 13.64 -15.95 18.21
CA ALA A 10 13.37 -16.44 19.56
C ALA A 10 14.51 -17.31 20.10
N GLN A 11 15.15 -18.12 19.25
CA GLN A 11 16.34 -18.92 19.65
C GLN A 11 17.54 -18.04 20.00
N ALA A 12 17.63 -16.83 19.45
CA ALA A 12 18.65 -15.84 19.79
C ALA A 12 18.25 -14.89 20.93
N GLY A 13 17.14 -15.17 21.63
CA GLY A 13 16.64 -14.32 22.72
C GLY A 13 16.04 -12.98 22.24
N ALA A 14 15.72 -12.83 20.96
CA ALA A 14 15.14 -11.62 20.37
C ALA A 14 13.67 -11.81 19.97
N VAL A 15 12.88 -10.75 20.10
CA VAL A 15 11.45 -10.73 19.69
C VAL A 15 11.28 -9.78 18.51
N PRO A 16 11.10 -10.27 17.28
CA PRO A 16 10.86 -9.40 16.13
C PRO A 16 9.42 -8.89 16.11
N THR A 17 9.25 -7.64 15.72
CA THR A 17 7.94 -7.05 15.45
C THR A 17 7.81 -6.67 13.99
N PHE A 18 6.59 -6.85 13.45
CA PHE A 18 6.20 -6.40 12.12
C PHE A 18 5.16 -5.27 12.19
N MET A 19 5.10 -4.55 13.30
CA MET A 19 4.26 -3.36 13.40
C MET A 19 4.68 -2.32 12.36
N ALA A 20 3.72 -1.67 11.73
CA ALA A 20 3.99 -0.59 10.79
C ALA A 20 4.63 0.63 11.47
N LYS A 21 4.27 0.90 12.73
CA LYS A 21 4.85 1.95 13.58
C LYS A 21 5.00 1.41 15.00
N TYR A 22 6.22 1.06 15.38
CA TYR A 22 6.53 0.51 16.70
C TYR A 22 6.68 1.59 17.78
N SER A 23 7.28 2.72 17.42
CA SER A 23 7.55 3.83 18.32
C SER A 23 7.15 5.16 17.68
N ASP A 24 6.69 6.11 18.45
CA ASP A 24 6.43 7.49 18.04
C ASP A 24 7.69 8.26 17.66
N GLN A 25 8.85 7.85 18.21
CA GLN A 25 10.15 8.49 18.03
C GLN A 25 11.00 7.88 16.90
N MET A 26 10.58 6.76 16.31
CA MET A 26 11.32 6.06 15.25
C MET A 26 10.51 6.07 13.96
N ASP A 27 11.19 5.94 12.82
CA ASP A 27 10.53 5.75 11.53
C ASP A 27 9.68 4.46 11.52
N GLY A 28 8.66 4.45 10.67
CA GLY A 28 7.82 3.28 10.46
C GLY A 28 8.51 2.24 9.57
N CYS A 29 8.03 0.99 9.67
CA CYS A 29 8.51 -0.12 8.86
C CYS A 29 7.63 -0.33 7.63
N SER A 30 8.23 -0.26 6.44
CA SER A 30 7.56 -0.54 5.17
C SER A 30 7.64 -2.02 4.77
N GLY A 31 6.75 -2.43 3.86
CA GLY A 31 6.75 -3.74 3.21
C GLY A 31 6.50 -3.56 1.72
N HIS A 32 7.39 -2.86 1.01
CA HIS A 32 7.21 -2.55 -0.41
C HIS A 32 7.06 -3.82 -1.24
N ILE A 33 6.13 -3.78 -2.21
CA ILE A 33 5.87 -4.90 -3.13
C ILE A 33 6.35 -4.50 -4.51
N HIS A 34 7.27 -5.30 -5.06
CA HIS A 34 7.75 -5.13 -6.43
C HIS A 34 7.02 -6.11 -7.34
N GLN A 35 6.61 -5.67 -8.50
CA GLN A 35 5.82 -6.42 -9.46
C GLN A 35 6.38 -6.24 -10.87
N SER A 36 6.46 -7.35 -11.61
CA SER A 36 6.71 -7.39 -13.04
C SER A 36 5.90 -8.52 -13.66
N LEU A 37 5.49 -8.36 -14.91
CA LEU A 37 4.78 -9.40 -15.66
C LEU A 37 5.69 -9.95 -16.76
N TRP A 38 5.67 -11.27 -16.91
CA TRP A 38 6.52 -11.98 -17.85
C TRP A 38 5.70 -12.95 -18.69
N ARG A 39 6.07 -13.10 -19.95
CA ARG A 39 5.54 -14.10 -20.87
C ARG A 39 6.68 -14.70 -21.67
N ASP A 40 6.79 -16.01 -21.68
CA ASP A 40 7.81 -16.74 -22.43
C ASP A 40 9.26 -16.29 -22.19
N GLY A 41 9.55 -15.85 -20.93
CA GLY A 41 10.88 -15.36 -20.53
C GLY A 41 11.15 -13.89 -20.84
N GLU A 42 10.19 -13.18 -21.43
CA GLU A 42 10.29 -11.74 -21.73
C GLU A 42 9.37 -10.89 -20.86
N SER A 43 9.86 -9.71 -20.47
CA SER A 43 9.05 -8.76 -19.69
C SER A 43 8.00 -8.11 -20.57
N VAL A 44 6.71 -8.32 -20.26
CA VAL A 44 5.62 -7.63 -20.96
C VAL A 44 5.48 -6.16 -20.54
N PHE A 45 6.23 -5.72 -19.52
CA PHE A 45 6.30 -4.34 -19.12
C PHE A 45 7.27 -3.49 -19.95
N TRP A 46 8.19 -4.15 -20.69
CA TRP A 46 9.23 -3.46 -21.44
C TRP A 46 8.84 -3.25 -22.91
N ASP A 47 9.12 -2.04 -23.40
CA ASP A 47 9.12 -1.68 -24.82
C ASP A 47 10.25 -0.69 -25.06
N ALA A 48 11.27 -1.12 -25.84
CA ALA A 48 12.45 -0.31 -26.12
C ALA A 48 12.16 0.98 -26.92
N SER A 49 11.03 1.03 -27.62
CA SER A 49 10.60 2.19 -28.42
C SER A 49 9.77 3.20 -27.62
N ALA A 50 9.27 2.79 -26.45
CA ALA A 50 8.39 3.62 -25.65
C ALA A 50 9.18 4.52 -24.67
N GLU A 51 8.56 5.65 -24.31
CA GLU A 51 9.09 6.55 -23.30
C GLU A 51 9.32 5.81 -21.97
N HIS A 52 10.47 5.99 -21.36
CA HIS A 52 10.94 5.27 -20.17
C HIS A 52 10.96 3.73 -20.31
N GLY A 53 10.90 3.20 -21.54
CA GLY A 53 10.81 1.76 -21.78
C GLY A 53 9.51 1.12 -21.30
N MET A 54 8.47 1.90 -21.01
CA MET A 54 7.18 1.41 -20.51
C MET A 54 6.26 1.00 -21.64
N SER A 55 5.97 -0.30 -21.74
CA SER A 55 4.97 -0.80 -22.68
C SER A 55 3.55 -0.27 -22.35
N ASP A 56 2.63 -0.33 -23.31
CA ASP A 56 1.22 -0.01 -23.10
C ASP A 56 0.61 -0.89 -22.00
N THR A 57 1.04 -2.15 -21.90
CA THR A 57 0.62 -3.05 -20.81
C THR A 57 1.04 -2.51 -19.45
N MET A 58 2.28 -2.04 -19.32
CA MET A 58 2.75 -1.45 -18.07
C MET A 58 2.04 -0.15 -17.74
N ARG A 59 1.80 0.70 -18.72
CA ARG A 59 1.04 1.96 -18.54
C ARG A 59 -0.36 1.68 -18.01
N SER A 60 -1.06 0.72 -18.62
CA SER A 60 -2.40 0.31 -18.16
C SER A 60 -2.37 -0.32 -16.76
N TYR A 61 -1.35 -1.13 -16.46
CA TYR A 61 -1.17 -1.73 -15.15
C TYR A 61 -0.95 -0.67 -14.06
N VAL A 62 -0.10 0.31 -14.31
CA VAL A 62 0.15 1.45 -13.40
C VAL A 62 -1.11 2.27 -13.20
N ALA A 63 -1.86 2.55 -14.27
CA ALA A 63 -3.10 3.30 -14.20
C ALA A 63 -4.14 2.59 -13.33
N GLY A 64 -4.33 1.29 -13.54
CA GLY A 64 -5.24 0.48 -12.74
C GLY A 64 -4.82 0.40 -11.27
N ALA A 65 -3.54 0.15 -11.00
CA ALA A 65 -3.01 0.16 -9.65
C ALA A 65 -3.21 1.52 -8.95
N LEU A 66 -3.08 2.64 -9.68
CA LEU A 66 -3.29 3.98 -9.14
C LEU A 66 -4.75 4.24 -8.78
N VAL A 67 -5.68 3.89 -9.66
CA VAL A 67 -7.13 4.05 -9.46
C VAL A 67 -7.61 3.17 -8.29
N ALA A 68 -7.16 1.92 -8.24
CA ALA A 68 -7.54 0.97 -7.20
C ALA A 68 -6.93 1.28 -5.82
N LEU A 69 -5.85 2.07 -5.78
CA LEU A 69 -5.06 2.28 -4.57
C LEU A 69 -5.88 2.78 -3.36
N PRO A 70 -6.73 3.82 -3.46
CA PRO A 70 -7.54 4.26 -2.34
C PRO A 70 -8.57 3.21 -1.89
N GLU A 71 -9.18 2.50 -2.85
CA GLU A 71 -10.23 1.51 -2.59
C GLU A 71 -9.68 0.25 -1.91
N LEU A 72 -8.49 -0.19 -2.31
CA LEU A 72 -7.82 -1.38 -1.75
C LEU A 72 -6.87 -1.06 -0.59
N PHE A 73 -6.84 0.20 -0.12
CA PHE A 73 -5.85 0.68 0.85
C PHE A 73 -5.86 -0.14 2.15
N ALA A 74 -7.02 -0.56 2.64
CA ALA A 74 -7.15 -1.38 3.84
C ALA A 74 -6.44 -2.74 3.74
N LEU A 75 -6.23 -3.28 2.53
CA LEU A 75 -5.49 -4.52 2.32
C LEU A 75 -3.97 -4.33 2.44
N PHE A 76 -3.48 -3.11 2.21
CA PHE A 76 -2.08 -2.72 2.38
C PHE A 76 -1.75 -2.20 3.78
N ALA A 77 -2.73 -1.60 4.44
CA ALA A 77 -2.65 -0.98 5.76
C ALA A 77 -3.79 -1.51 6.67
N PRO A 78 -3.71 -2.80 7.11
CA PRO A 78 -4.87 -3.50 7.66
C PRO A 78 -5.18 -3.21 9.12
N ASN A 79 -4.35 -2.45 9.82
CA ASN A 79 -4.46 -2.24 11.26
C ASN A 79 -4.59 -0.74 11.60
N VAL A 80 -5.15 -0.41 12.73
CA VAL A 80 -5.18 0.99 13.23
C VAL A 80 -3.75 1.57 13.33
N ASN A 81 -2.79 0.75 13.72
CA ASN A 81 -1.38 1.14 13.81
C ASN A 81 -0.76 1.47 12.45
N SER A 82 -1.21 0.85 11.35
CA SER A 82 -0.67 1.05 10.00
C SER A 82 -0.67 2.52 9.60
N TYR A 83 -1.70 3.26 9.97
CA TYR A 83 -1.91 4.66 9.57
C TYR A 83 -0.97 5.65 10.26
N LYS A 84 -0.38 5.25 11.40
CA LYS A 84 0.63 6.04 12.11
C LYS A 84 1.96 6.15 11.34
N ARG A 85 2.15 5.33 10.30
CA ARG A 85 3.35 5.36 9.45
C ARG A 85 3.29 6.45 8.37
N TYR A 86 2.08 6.83 7.92
CA TYR A 86 1.91 7.78 6.80
C TYR A 86 2.00 9.23 7.27
N VAL A 87 3.24 9.65 7.51
CA VAL A 87 3.58 11.01 7.93
C VAL A 87 4.40 11.68 6.84
N SER A 88 4.11 12.95 6.54
CA SER A 88 4.90 13.73 5.56
C SER A 88 6.38 13.73 5.94
N GLY A 89 7.26 13.48 4.97
CA GLY A 89 8.70 13.41 5.17
C GLY A 89 9.24 12.06 5.67
N SER A 90 8.38 11.09 5.99
CA SER A 90 8.79 9.77 6.51
C SER A 90 9.04 8.71 5.42
N TRP A 91 9.16 9.11 4.15
CA TRP A 91 9.24 8.22 2.98
C TRP A 91 8.02 7.29 2.78
N ALA A 92 6.99 7.42 3.63
CA ALA A 92 5.70 6.78 3.43
C ALA A 92 4.79 7.69 2.60
N PRO A 93 4.17 7.20 1.53
CA PRO A 93 3.36 8.04 0.64
C PRO A 93 2.07 8.50 1.34
N THR A 94 1.69 9.77 1.12
CA THR A 94 0.48 10.38 1.70
C THR A 94 -0.59 10.71 0.66
N ALA A 95 -0.27 10.55 -0.63
CA ALA A 95 -1.17 10.82 -1.75
C ALA A 95 -1.10 9.69 -2.79
N ALA A 96 -2.20 9.48 -3.52
CA ALA A 96 -2.25 8.54 -4.64
C ALA A 96 -1.52 9.13 -5.84
N THR A 97 -0.27 8.72 -6.05
CA THR A 97 0.61 9.21 -7.10
C THR A 97 1.44 8.11 -7.70
N TRP A 98 1.89 8.30 -8.93
CA TRP A 98 2.91 7.48 -9.54
C TRP A 98 4.02 8.34 -10.14
N ALA A 99 5.23 7.80 -10.24
CA ALA A 99 6.37 8.50 -10.79
C ALA A 99 7.48 7.55 -11.24
N ILE A 100 8.38 8.06 -12.10
CA ILE A 100 9.59 7.36 -12.50
C ILE A 100 10.69 7.64 -11.45
N GLU A 101 11.30 6.57 -10.92
CA GLU A 101 12.44 6.61 -9.97
C GLU A 101 12.26 7.53 -8.75
N ASN A 102 11.02 7.82 -8.36
CA ASN A 102 10.71 8.75 -7.27
C ASN A 102 10.23 8.01 -6.01
N ARG A 103 10.99 8.11 -4.94
CA ARG A 103 10.70 7.44 -3.66
C ARG A 103 9.66 8.15 -2.79
N THR A 104 9.18 9.31 -3.19
CA THR A 104 8.10 10.03 -2.47
C THR A 104 6.71 9.66 -3.01
N SER A 105 6.60 8.99 -4.17
CA SER A 105 5.35 8.54 -4.77
C SER A 105 4.83 7.24 -4.15
N SER A 106 3.54 6.97 -4.30
CA SER A 106 2.89 5.71 -3.88
C SER A 106 3.27 4.54 -4.76
N LEU A 107 3.33 4.79 -6.07
CA LEU A 107 3.72 3.84 -7.09
C LEU A 107 4.98 4.39 -7.79
N ARG A 108 6.07 3.64 -7.69
CA ARG A 108 7.34 4.00 -8.31
C ARG A 108 7.62 3.03 -9.44
N VAL A 109 7.71 3.55 -10.64
CA VAL A 109 8.24 2.81 -11.79
C VAL A 109 9.77 2.82 -11.71
N ILE A 110 10.38 1.65 -11.81
CA ILE A 110 11.82 1.44 -11.84
C ILE A 110 12.13 0.79 -13.18
N ALA A 111 12.88 1.49 -14.03
CA ALA A 111 13.06 1.12 -15.43
C ALA A 111 14.54 1.08 -15.87
N PRO A 112 15.38 0.21 -15.28
CA PRO A 112 16.80 0.12 -15.63
C PRO A 112 17.05 -0.65 -16.95
N GLY A 113 16.01 -1.22 -17.58
CA GLY A 113 16.09 -2.01 -18.80
C GLY A 113 15.14 -3.22 -18.77
N PRO A 114 15.14 -4.07 -19.82
CA PRO A 114 14.16 -5.13 -20.04
C PRO A 114 14.07 -6.14 -18.89
N ASN A 115 15.18 -6.47 -18.26
CA ASN A 115 15.22 -7.46 -17.19
C ASN A 115 14.94 -6.89 -15.81
N GLY A 116 14.80 -5.58 -15.68
CA GLY A 116 14.67 -4.93 -14.38
C GLY A 116 13.46 -4.01 -14.25
N ILE A 117 12.74 -3.76 -15.34
CA ILE A 117 11.55 -2.90 -15.32
C ILE A 117 10.47 -3.50 -14.43
N ARG A 118 9.95 -2.69 -13.51
CA ARG A 118 8.97 -3.12 -12.51
C ARG A 118 8.24 -1.96 -11.88
N LEU A 119 7.11 -2.26 -11.27
CA LEU A 119 6.37 -1.35 -10.42
C LEU A 119 6.64 -1.66 -8.95
N GLU A 120 7.11 -0.69 -8.19
CA GLU A 120 7.22 -0.73 -6.74
C GLU A 120 5.98 -0.09 -6.11
N HIS A 121 5.19 -0.89 -5.40
CA HIS A 121 4.07 -0.41 -4.60
C HIS A 121 4.57 -0.06 -3.19
N ARG A 122 4.59 1.23 -2.85
CA ARG A 122 5.27 1.75 -1.65
C ARG A 122 4.37 1.93 -0.43
N VAL A 123 3.05 1.75 -0.63
CA VAL A 123 2.06 1.89 0.44
C VAL A 123 2.15 0.78 1.50
N PRO A 124 2.34 -0.51 1.19
CA PRO A 124 2.29 -1.55 2.19
C PRO A 124 3.26 -1.32 3.37
N GLY A 125 2.77 -1.53 4.59
CA GLY A 125 3.60 -1.58 5.79
C GLY A 125 4.15 -2.99 6.05
N ALA A 126 5.07 -3.12 7.00
CA ALA A 126 5.60 -4.43 7.40
C ALA A 126 4.51 -5.36 7.98
N ASP A 127 3.41 -4.78 8.46
CA ASP A 127 2.27 -5.48 9.02
C ASP A 127 1.30 -6.06 7.97
N VAL A 128 1.49 -5.74 6.67
CA VAL A 128 0.66 -6.27 5.58
C VAL A 128 0.59 -7.80 5.61
N ASN A 129 -0.59 -8.35 5.37
CA ASN A 129 -0.70 -9.75 4.97
C ASN A 129 -0.24 -9.87 3.51
N SER A 130 0.88 -10.54 3.28
CA SER A 130 1.51 -10.61 1.95
C SER A 130 0.59 -11.18 0.89
N TYR A 131 -0.24 -12.17 1.22
CA TYR A 131 -1.19 -12.75 0.27
C TYR A 131 -2.26 -11.73 -0.16
N LEU A 132 -2.81 -10.98 0.80
CA LEU A 132 -3.80 -9.95 0.51
C LEU A 132 -3.18 -8.75 -0.21
N GLY A 133 -1.97 -8.36 0.18
CA GLY A 133 -1.21 -7.31 -0.52
C GLY A 133 -0.93 -7.68 -1.97
N PHE A 134 -0.52 -8.92 -2.26
CA PHE A 134 -0.30 -9.39 -3.63
C PHE A 134 -1.61 -9.46 -4.42
N ALA A 135 -2.69 -9.98 -3.82
CA ALA A 135 -4.00 -10.01 -4.46
C ALA A 135 -4.50 -8.61 -4.83
N ALA A 136 -4.37 -7.64 -3.92
CA ALA A 136 -4.74 -6.25 -4.17
C ALA A 136 -3.90 -5.61 -5.29
N CYS A 137 -2.60 -5.87 -5.32
CA CYS A 137 -1.73 -5.41 -6.40
C CYS A 137 -2.17 -5.96 -7.76
N LEU A 138 -2.45 -7.27 -7.83
CA LEU A 138 -2.88 -7.94 -9.06
C LEU A 138 -4.27 -7.44 -9.48
N ALA A 139 -5.22 -7.34 -8.57
CA ALA A 139 -6.56 -6.84 -8.87
C ALA A 139 -6.53 -5.46 -9.52
N GLY A 140 -5.83 -4.50 -8.91
CA GLY A 140 -5.68 -3.15 -9.48
C GLY A 140 -5.00 -3.16 -10.85
N GLY A 141 -3.86 -3.85 -10.96
CA GLY A 141 -3.09 -3.90 -12.20
C GLY A 141 -3.83 -4.59 -13.35
N LEU A 142 -4.48 -5.73 -13.12
CA LEU A 142 -5.25 -6.46 -14.11
C LEU A 142 -6.49 -5.66 -14.57
N ALA A 143 -7.22 -5.05 -13.63
CA ALA A 143 -8.33 -4.16 -13.98
C ALA A 143 -7.88 -3.01 -14.91
N GLY A 144 -6.68 -2.47 -14.69
CA GLY A 144 -6.11 -1.47 -15.57
C GLY A 144 -5.85 -1.98 -16.98
N ILE A 145 -5.27 -3.18 -17.12
CA ILE A 145 -5.03 -3.82 -18.41
C ILE A 145 -6.34 -4.13 -19.13
N GLU A 146 -7.29 -4.77 -18.47
CA GLU A 146 -8.59 -5.16 -19.04
C GLU A 146 -9.38 -3.94 -19.54
N ARG A 147 -9.37 -2.86 -18.77
CA ARG A 147 -10.06 -1.60 -19.10
C ARG A 147 -9.21 -0.68 -19.98
N ARG A 148 -7.99 -1.05 -20.34
CA ARG A 148 -7.02 -0.26 -21.13
C ARG A 148 -6.84 1.16 -20.58
N LEU A 149 -6.76 1.28 -19.26
CA LEU A 149 -6.60 2.58 -18.62
C LEU A 149 -5.26 3.22 -18.98
N GLN A 150 -5.24 4.55 -18.99
CA GLN A 150 -4.02 5.33 -19.17
C GLN A 150 -3.73 6.12 -17.89
N PRO A 151 -2.47 6.11 -17.40
CA PRO A 151 -2.13 6.88 -16.22
C PRO A 151 -2.06 8.37 -16.56
N PRO A 152 -2.37 9.26 -15.60
CA PRO A 152 -2.06 10.68 -15.76
C PRO A 152 -0.55 10.86 -15.93
N PRO A 153 -0.05 12.06 -16.27
CA PRO A 153 1.38 12.34 -16.27
C PRO A 153 2.05 11.97 -14.94
N PRO A 154 3.29 11.45 -14.98
CA PRO A 154 4.01 11.10 -13.75
C PRO A 154 4.26 12.35 -12.89
N THR A 155 4.12 12.19 -11.56
CA THR A 155 4.42 13.27 -10.63
C THR A 155 5.94 13.50 -10.58
N SER A 156 6.36 14.75 -10.69
CA SER A 156 7.78 15.15 -10.59
C SER A 156 8.09 15.82 -9.25
N GLY A 157 9.36 15.79 -8.86
CA GLY A 157 9.83 16.45 -7.65
C GLY A 157 9.36 15.80 -6.36
N ASN A 158 9.34 16.56 -5.27
CA ASN A 158 8.93 16.06 -3.96
C ASN A 158 7.40 16.04 -3.83
N VAL A 159 6.81 14.84 -3.81
CA VAL A 159 5.36 14.64 -3.72
C VAL A 159 4.76 15.26 -2.45
N TYR A 160 5.50 15.33 -1.35
CA TYR A 160 5.00 15.95 -0.11
C TYR A 160 4.79 17.47 -0.22
N ALA A 161 5.43 18.12 -1.17
CA ALA A 161 5.29 19.56 -1.43
C ALA A 161 4.32 19.86 -2.59
N ALA A 162 3.82 18.84 -3.27
CA ALA A 162 2.91 19.02 -4.40
C ALA A 162 1.48 19.28 -3.90
N GLU A 163 0.79 20.23 -4.54
CA GLU A 163 -0.58 20.60 -4.24
C GLU A 163 -1.59 19.88 -5.15
N GLY A 164 -2.85 19.80 -4.70
CA GLY A 164 -3.95 19.27 -5.52
C GLY A 164 -3.94 17.75 -5.71
N LEU A 165 -3.07 17.02 -5.01
CA LEU A 165 -3.02 15.57 -5.08
C LEU A 165 -4.17 14.92 -4.28
N ALA A 166 -4.70 13.82 -4.81
CA ALA A 166 -5.70 13.02 -4.10
C ALA A 166 -5.07 12.38 -2.85
N PRO A 167 -5.56 12.69 -1.63
CA PRO A 167 -5.01 12.13 -0.42
C PRO A 167 -5.34 10.64 -0.30
N LEU A 168 -4.44 9.87 0.30
CA LEU A 168 -4.71 8.51 0.74
C LEU A 168 -5.51 8.50 2.05
N PRO A 169 -6.25 7.42 2.36
CA PRO A 169 -6.93 7.27 3.64
C PRO A 169 -5.97 7.47 4.82
N ARG A 170 -6.41 8.23 5.81
CA ARG A 170 -5.61 8.55 7.01
C ARG A 170 -5.96 7.69 8.22
N THR A 171 -7.04 6.95 8.14
CA THR A 171 -7.52 6.05 9.21
C THR A 171 -8.02 4.75 8.63
N LEU A 172 -8.03 3.69 9.44
CA LEU A 172 -8.60 2.41 9.04
C LEU A 172 -10.10 2.55 8.71
N ASP A 173 -10.83 3.41 9.43
CA ASP A 173 -12.23 3.72 9.13
C ASP A 173 -12.43 4.21 7.69
N GLN A 174 -11.66 5.22 7.29
CA GLN A 174 -11.75 5.76 5.92
C GLN A 174 -11.43 4.70 4.87
N ALA A 175 -10.41 3.88 5.13
CA ALA A 175 -10.00 2.86 4.17
C ALA A 175 -11.01 1.72 4.02
N ILE A 176 -11.64 1.27 5.10
CA ILE A 176 -12.66 0.22 5.02
C ILE A 176 -13.97 0.72 4.41
N GLU A 177 -14.34 1.99 4.57
CA GLU A 177 -15.49 2.59 3.88
C GLU A 177 -15.29 2.61 2.36
N LEU A 178 -14.07 2.87 1.89
CA LEU A 178 -13.74 2.79 0.47
C LEU A 178 -13.75 1.36 -0.03
N LEU A 179 -13.17 0.43 0.72
CA LEU A 179 -13.15 -1.00 0.35
C LEU A 179 -14.56 -1.60 0.29
N ASP A 180 -15.42 -1.27 1.26
CA ASP A 180 -16.80 -1.78 1.33
C ASP A 180 -17.63 -1.40 0.11
N ARG A 181 -17.39 -0.20 -0.44
CA ARG A 181 -18.09 0.34 -1.62
C ARG A 181 -17.40 0.03 -2.94
N SER A 182 -16.22 -0.59 -2.91
CA SER A 182 -15.43 -0.85 -4.11
C SER A 182 -16.02 -1.96 -4.95
N GLU A 183 -16.57 -1.63 -6.11
CA GLU A 183 -16.97 -2.60 -7.12
C GLU A 183 -15.77 -3.43 -7.58
N LEU A 184 -14.60 -2.79 -7.77
CA LEU A 184 -13.37 -3.47 -8.14
C LEU A 184 -12.96 -4.53 -7.12
N ALA A 185 -13.02 -4.22 -5.82
CA ALA A 185 -12.72 -5.20 -4.78
C ALA A 185 -13.68 -6.39 -4.82
N ARG A 186 -14.97 -6.14 -5.02
CA ARG A 186 -15.99 -7.17 -5.11
C ARG A 186 -15.83 -8.04 -6.36
N ASP A 187 -15.54 -7.44 -7.51
CA ASP A 187 -15.30 -8.15 -8.77
C ASP A 187 -14.08 -9.09 -8.69
N TYR A 188 -12.97 -8.64 -8.11
CA TYR A 188 -11.72 -9.40 -8.10
C TYR A 188 -11.51 -10.28 -6.87
N LEU A 189 -12.09 -9.93 -5.71
CA LEU A 189 -11.89 -10.64 -4.45
C LEU A 189 -13.16 -11.36 -3.96
N GLY A 190 -14.31 -10.99 -4.49
CA GLY A 190 -15.63 -11.53 -4.17
C GLY A 190 -16.28 -10.88 -2.95
N ASP A 191 -17.61 -10.81 -2.98
CA ASP A 191 -18.42 -10.19 -1.92
C ASP A 191 -18.17 -10.79 -0.55
N ALA A 192 -18.15 -12.12 -0.45
CA ALA A 192 -17.97 -12.82 0.82
C ALA A 192 -16.65 -12.45 1.51
N PHE A 193 -15.56 -12.28 0.73
CA PHE A 193 -14.28 -11.85 1.27
C PHE A 193 -14.33 -10.40 1.74
N VAL A 194 -14.86 -9.49 0.91
CA VAL A 194 -14.94 -8.05 1.22
C VAL A 194 -15.77 -7.84 2.48
N ASP A 195 -16.96 -8.44 2.54
CA ASP A 195 -17.86 -8.31 3.69
C ASP A 195 -17.23 -8.85 4.99
N HIS A 196 -16.58 -10.01 4.91
CA HIS A 196 -15.87 -10.57 6.06
C HIS A 196 -14.70 -9.68 6.52
N PHE A 197 -13.87 -9.23 5.58
CA PHE A 197 -12.71 -8.38 5.90
C PHE A 197 -13.16 -7.06 6.53
N VAL A 198 -14.16 -6.42 5.96
CA VAL A 198 -14.74 -5.17 6.47
C VAL A 198 -15.30 -5.38 7.88
N ALA A 199 -16.09 -6.43 8.10
CA ALA A 199 -16.64 -6.75 9.42
C ALA A 199 -15.53 -6.93 10.49
N MET A 200 -14.47 -7.68 10.15
CA MET A 200 -13.31 -7.88 11.03
C MET A 200 -12.60 -6.57 11.37
N ARG A 201 -12.43 -5.68 10.39
CA ARG A 201 -11.77 -4.37 10.63
C ARG A 201 -12.66 -3.43 11.43
N ARG A 202 -13.97 -3.40 11.19
CA ARG A 202 -14.92 -2.65 12.02
C ARG A 202 -14.89 -3.09 13.48
N TRP A 203 -14.81 -4.39 13.73
CA TRP A 203 -14.64 -4.93 15.09
C TRP A 203 -13.33 -4.45 15.75
N GLU A 204 -12.21 -4.45 15.01
CA GLU A 204 -10.92 -3.97 15.51
C GLU A 204 -10.95 -2.49 15.87
N ILE A 205 -11.54 -1.65 14.98
CA ILE A 205 -11.73 -0.21 15.22
C ILE A 205 -12.54 0.01 16.49
N GLU A 206 -13.65 -0.69 16.68
CA GLU A 206 -14.49 -0.57 17.86
C GLU A 206 -13.75 -0.97 19.15
N LYS A 207 -12.95 -2.03 19.09
CA LYS A 207 -12.09 -2.41 20.23
C LYS A 207 -11.04 -1.34 20.54
N HIS A 208 -10.42 -0.77 19.53
CA HIS A 208 -9.44 0.31 19.69
C HIS A 208 -10.07 1.57 20.27
N ARG A 209 -11.28 1.95 19.82
CA ARG A 209 -12.00 3.14 20.35
C ARG A 209 -12.35 3.03 21.83
N ARG A 210 -12.57 1.81 22.31
CA ARG A 210 -12.87 1.56 23.73
C ARG A 210 -11.62 1.44 24.61
N ALA A 211 -10.44 1.30 24.00
CA ALA A 211 -9.22 1.14 24.75
C ALA A 211 -8.75 2.49 25.32
N VAL A 212 -8.55 2.56 26.61
CA VAL A 212 -7.94 3.71 27.28
C VAL A 212 -6.42 3.57 27.14
N THR A 213 -5.81 4.47 26.40
CA THR A 213 -4.39 4.43 26.09
C THR A 213 -3.53 5.05 27.21
N GLU A 214 -2.26 4.67 27.28
CA GLU A 214 -1.32 5.29 28.21
C GLU A 214 -1.12 6.79 27.93
N TRP A 215 -1.23 7.20 26.66
CA TRP A 215 -1.19 8.61 26.28
C TRP A 215 -2.37 9.41 26.89
N GLU A 216 -3.59 8.86 26.84
CA GLU A 216 -4.77 9.48 27.43
C GLU A 216 -4.62 9.61 28.95
N ARG A 217 -4.14 8.54 29.62
CA ARG A 217 -3.87 8.56 31.06
C ARG A 217 -2.88 9.66 31.43
N ARG A 218 -1.73 9.74 30.74
CA ARG A 218 -0.74 10.79 31.00
C ARG A 218 -1.25 12.18 30.69
N ARG A 219 -2.09 12.30 29.64
CA ARG A 219 -2.59 13.60 29.19
C ARG A 219 -3.68 14.15 30.06
N TYR A 220 -4.61 13.31 30.50
CA TYR A 220 -5.87 13.75 31.11
C TYR A 220 -6.00 13.46 32.61
N PHE A 221 -5.16 12.62 33.20
CA PHE A 221 -5.32 12.14 34.58
C PHE A 221 -5.46 13.26 35.64
N GLU A 222 -4.72 14.34 35.46
CA GLU A 222 -4.77 15.50 36.38
C GLU A 222 -5.38 16.77 35.77
N GLN A 223 -5.79 16.72 34.48
CA GLN A 223 -6.25 17.92 33.77
C GLN A 223 -7.77 18.03 33.60
N VAL A 224 -8.51 16.99 33.94
CA VAL A 224 -9.97 16.94 33.82
C VAL A 224 -10.61 16.41 35.09
#